data_7a31b2401768b7711f7120580335c4ce
#
_entry.id   7a31b2401768b7711f7120580335c4ce
#
_cell.length_a   1.000
_cell.length_b   1.000
_cell.length_c   1.000
_cell.angle_alpha   90.00
_cell.angle_beta   90.00
_cell.angle_gamma   90.00
#
_symmetry.space_group_name_H-M   'P 1'
#
loop_
_entity.id
_entity.type
_entity.pdbx_description
1 polymer ?
#
loop_
_entity_poly.entity_id
_entity_poly.type
_entity_poly.pdbx_seq_one_letter_code
_entity_poly.pdbx_strand_id
1 'polypeptide(L)'
;MNEIVLSEEFIIWLYALKNIQARKKILQRIERAKDGNFGDYKQLADNLFEMRIFVGSGYRVYYTKQGNILYLLLTGGDKSSQSKDIERALKMLEEMEK
;
A
#
# COMPACT_ATOMS: atom_id res chain seq x y z
N MET A 1 5.22 1.01 17.79
CA MET A 1 4.83 2.03 16.80
C MET A 1 5.70 1.92 15.56
N ASN A 2 5.08 1.92 14.41
CA ASN A 2 5.81 1.76 13.14
C ASN A 2 6.10 3.10 12.50
N GLU A 3 7.28 3.20 11.92
CA GLU A 3 7.62 4.34 11.06
C GLU A 3 7.08 4.05 9.65
N ILE A 4 6.51 5.05 9.00
CA ILE A 4 5.93 4.90 7.67
C ILE A 4 6.80 5.64 6.65
N VAL A 5 7.20 4.93 5.58
CA VAL A 5 7.90 5.55 4.45
C VAL A 5 7.03 5.36 3.21
N LEU A 6 6.68 6.45 2.57
CA LEU A 6 5.87 6.44 1.35
C LEU A 6 6.78 6.58 0.13
N SER A 7 6.61 5.69 -0.84
CA SER A 7 7.33 5.86 -2.10
C SER A 7 6.78 7.05 -2.86
N GLU A 8 7.60 7.63 -3.70
CA GLU A 8 7.15 8.72 -4.57
C GLU A 8 5.99 8.26 -5.46
N GLU A 9 6.11 7.05 -6.00
CA GLU A 9 5.09 6.46 -6.85
C GLU A 9 3.74 6.35 -6.12
N PHE A 10 3.76 5.93 -4.87
CA PHE A 10 2.55 5.85 -4.05
C PHE A 10 1.94 7.23 -3.83
N ILE A 11 2.76 8.21 -3.51
CA ILE A 11 2.29 9.59 -3.26
C ILE A 11 1.59 10.13 -4.52
N ILE A 12 2.21 9.94 -5.68
CA ILE A 12 1.64 10.39 -6.95
C ILE A 12 0.29 9.73 -7.18
N TRP A 13 0.21 8.41 -7.00
CA TRP A 13 -1.03 7.69 -7.17
C TRP A 13 -2.13 8.20 -6.21
N LEU A 14 -1.78 8.34 -4.94
CA LEU A 14 -2.74 8.72 -3.91
C LEU A 14 -3.37 10.08 -4.19
N TYR A 15 -2.54 11.06 -4.56
CA TYR A 15 -3.04 12.41 -4.80
C TYR A 15 -3.66 12.58 -6.20
N ALA A 16 -3.49 11.60 -7.07
CA ALA A 16 -4.18 11.56 -8.36
C ALA A 16 -5.59 10.96 -8.27
N LEU A 17 -5.93 10.35 -7.14
CA LEU A 17 -7.25 9.75 -6.97
C LEU A 17 -8.33 10.83 -7.00
N LYS A 18 -9.32 10.64 -7.87
CA LYS A 18 -10.43 11.57 -8.00
C LYS A 18 -11.43 11.41 -6.87
N ASN A 19 -11.51 10.22 -6.30
CA ASN A 19 -12.43 9.94 -5.19
C ASN A 19 -11.79 10.39 -3.88
N ILE A 20 -12.23 11.54 -3.37
CA ILE A 20 -11.70 12.15 -2.16
C ILE A 20 -11.94 11.26 -0.94
N GLN A 21 -13.09 10.59 -0.89
CA GLN A 21 -13.40 9.70 0.22
C GLN A 21 -12.48 8.49 0.24
N ALA A 22 -12.13 7.97 -0.93
CA ALA A 22 -11.17 6.88 -1.02
C ALA A 22 -9.81 7.33 -0.48
N ARG A 23 -9.36 8.52 -0.86
CA ARG A 23 -8.08 9.05 -0.36
C ARG A 23 -8.09 9.17 1.16
N LYS A 24 -9.15 9.73 1.72
CA LYS A 24 -9.28 9.85 3.18
C LYS A 24 -9.25 8.50 3.87
N LYS A 25 -9.95 7.52 3.32
CA LYS A 25 -10.00 6.18 3.90
C LYS A 25 -8.64 5.51 3.87
N ILE A 26 -7.92 5.66 2.76
CA ILE A 26 -6.57 5.13 2.63
C ILE A 26 -5.64 5.75 3.68
N LEU A 27 -5.69 7.08 3.83
CA LEU A 27 -4.87 7.77 4.82
C LEU A 27 -5.20 7.33 6.25
N GLN A 28 -6.47 7.11 6.55
CA GLN A 28 -6.87 6.60 7.87
C GLN A 28 -6.30 5.21 8.13
N ARG A 29 -6.31 4.35 7.12
CA ARG A 29 -5.78 3.01 7.25
C ARG A 29 -4.27 3.04 7.47
N ILE A 30 -3.58 3.96 6.82
CA ILE A 30 -2.13 4.15 7.02
C ILE A 30 -1.86 4.61 8.46
N GLU A 31 -2.65 5.54 8.97
CA GLU A 31 -2.50 6.00 10.35
C GLU A 31 -2.67 4.87 11.35
N ARG A 32 -3.65 3.99 11.14
CA ARG A 32 -3.85 2.83 12.01
C ARG A 32 -2.68 1.86 11.92
N ALA A 33 -2.09 1.72 10.75
CA ALA A 33 -0.95 0.83 10.55
C ALA A 33 0.27 1.28 11.34
N LYS A 34 0.42 2.57 11.60
CA LYS A 34 1.49 3.08 12.46
C LYS A 34 1.42 2.45 13.84
N ASP A 35 0.22 2.19 14.34
CA ASP A 35 -0.01 1.60 15.65
C ASP A 35 -0.10 0.08 15.60
N GLY A 36 0.23 -0.53 14.46
CA GLY A 36 0.22 -1.97 14.30
C GLY A 36 -1.12 -2.55 13.85
N ASN A 37 -2.12 -1.72 13.60
CA ASN A 37 -3.42 -2.17 13.15
C ASN A 37 -3.51 -2.06 11.63
N PHE A 38 -3.31 -3.19 10.95
CA PHE A 38 -3.30 -3.23 9.49
C PHE A 38 -4.67 -3.45 8.88
N GLY A 39 -5.68 -3.73 9.71
CA GLY A 39 -7.04 -3.96 9.23
C GLY A 39 -7.12 -5.18 8.32
N ASP A 40 -7.86 -5.04 7.22
CA ASP A 40 -8.00 -6.13 6.26
C ASP A 40 -6.76 -6.15 5.35
N TYR A 41 -5.91 -7.16 5.56
CA TYR A 41 -4.68 -7.29 4.78
C TYR A 41 -4.40 -8.75 4.49
N LYS A 42 -3.52 -8.99 3.53
CA LYS A 42 -3.12 -10.32 3.12
C LYS A 42 -1.63 -10.32 2.76
N GLN A 43 -0.92 -11.36 3.16
CA GLN A 43 0.46 -11.55 2.72
C GLN A 43 0.45 -12.23 1.35
N LEU A 44 1.13 -11.63 0.39
CA LEU A 44 1.19 -12.13 -0.98
C LEU A 44 2.47 -12.89 -1.29
N ALA A 45 3.56 -12.53 -0.62
CA ALA A 45 4.86 -13.15 -0.79
C ALA A 45 5.66 -12.91 0.49
N ASP A 46 6.91 -13.39 0.55
CA ASP A 46 7.70 -13.33 1.78
C ASP A 46 7.75 -11.94 2.42
N ASN A 47 7.91 -10.90 1.65
CA ASN A 47 8.01 -9.55 2.17
C ASN A 47 7.04 -8.61 1.49
N LEU A 48 5.95 -9.14 0.95
CA LEU A 48 4.96 -8.32 0.27
C LEU A 48 3.58 -8.54 0.85
N PHE A 49 2.94 -7.45 1.21
CA PHE A 49 1.60 -7.43 1.81
C PHE A 49 0.67 -6.55 1.01
N GLU A 50 -0.60 -6.88 1.04
CA GLU A 50 -1.66 -6.12 0.40
C GLU A 50 -2.64 -5.67 1.47
N MET A 51 -2.88 -4.36 1.54
CA MET A 51 -3.91 -3.79 2.41
C MET A 51 -5.11 -3.48 1.53
N ARG A 52 -6.28 -3.99 1.92
CA ARG A 52 -7.51 -3.82 1.13
C ARG A 52 -8.41 -2.79 1.77
N ILE A 53 -8.88 -1.84 0.96
CA ILE A 53 -9.72 -0.75 1.42
C ILE A 53 -11.03 -0.78 0.64
N PHE A 54 -12.13 -1.03 1.36
CA PHE A 54 -13.45 -1.16 0.76
C PHE A 54 -14.17 0.18 0.73
N VAL A 55 -13.94 0.92 -0.35
CA VAL A 55 -14.66 2.16 -0.62
C VAL A 55 -14.72 2.32 -2.13
N GLY A 56 -15.87 2.73 -2.65
CA GLY A 56 -16.05 2.82 -4.09
C GLY A 56 -15.84 1.49 -4.78
N SER A 57 -14.98 1.45 -5.78
CA SER A 57 -14.68 0.22 -6.54
C SER A 57 -13.72 -0.72 -5.80
N GLY A 58 -13.25 -0.32 -4.62
CA GLY A 58 -12.26 -1.07 -3.88
C GLY A 58 -10.85 -0.69 -4.29
N TYR A 59 -9.97 -0.53 -3.30
CA TYR A 59 -8.59 -0.13 -3.53
C TYR A 59 -7.65 -1.05 -2.78
N ARG A 60 -6.42 -1.14 -3.26
CA ARG A 60 -5.39 -1.96 -2.65
C ARG A 60 -4.09 -1.17 -2.57
N VAL A 61 -3.41 -1.30 -1.43
CA VAL A 61 -2.12 -0.67 -1.19
C VAL A 61 -1.11 -1.76 -0.87
N TYR A 62 0.02 -1.74 -1.53
CA TYR A 62 1.05 -2.78 -1.36
C TYR A 62 2.20 -2.24 -0.53
N TYR A 63 2.65 -3.04 0.42
CA TYR A 63 3.68 -2.60 1.35
C TYR A 63 4.59 -3.75 1.78
N THR A 64 5.73 -3.37 2.32
CA THR A 64 6.63 -4.31 2.96
C THR A 64 7.02 -3.78 4.34
N LYS A 65 7.51 -4.65 5.18
CA LYS A 65 7.93 -4.29 6.53
C LYS A 65 9.39 -4.68 6.73
N GLN A 66 10.17 -3.78 7.33
CA GLN A 66 11.54 -4.06 7.72
C GLN A 66 11.72 -3.53 9.13
N GLY A 67 11.72 -4.44 10.12
CA GLY A 67 11.73 -4.04 11.52
C GLY A 67 10.51 -3.20 11.85
N ASN A 68 10.73 -1.97 12.29
CA ASN A 68 9.65 -1.04 12.62
C ASN A 68 9.30 -0.09 11.46
N ILE A 69 9.82 -0.35 10.27
CA ILE A 69 9.58 0.52 9.13
C ILE A 69 8.60 -0.14 8.18
N LEU A 70 7.56 0.59 7.83
CA LEU A 70 6.56 0.21 6.84
C LEU A 70 6.83 0.95 5.56
N TYR A 71 7.15 0.22 4.50
CA TYR A 71 7.35 0.82 3.19
C TYR A 71 6.12 0.61 2.33
N LEU A 72 5.44 1.69 1.98
CA LEU A 72 4.34 1.65 1.02
C LEU A 72 4.94 1.74 -0.37
N LEU A 73 5.10 0.59 -0.99
CA LEU A 73 5.90 0.46 -2.20
C LEU A 73 5.21 0.96 -3.46
N LEU A 74 3.95 0.63 -3.58
CA LEU A 74 3.29 0.84 -4.85
C LEU A 74 2.23 1.89 -4.72
N THR A 75 1.94 2.50 -5.83
CA THR A 75 0.83 3.40 -5.95
C THR A 75 -0.47 2.78 -5.51
N GLY A 76 -0.54 1.47 -5.44
CA GLY A 76 -1.80 0.83 -5.22
C GLY A 76 -2.63 0.84 -6.49
N GLY A 77 -3.85 0.40 -6.40
CA GLY A 77 -4.71 0.34 -7.53
C GLY A 77 -6.07 -0.18 -7.12
N ASP A 78 -6.90 -0.40 -8.11
CA ASP A 78 -8.19 -1.03 -7.87
C ASP A 78 -8.11 -2.51 -8.26
N LYS A 79 -9.26 -3.16 -8.22
CA LYS A 79 -9.35 -4.58 -8.50
C LYS A 79 -8.92 -4.92 -9.93
N SER A 80 -9.13 -4.02 -10.89
CA SER A 80 -8.85 -4.28 -12.31
C SER A 80 -7.36 -4.28 -12.63
N SER A 81 -6.54 -3.60 -11.84
CA SER A 81 -5.10 -3.50 -12.08
C SER A 81 -4.26 -4.38 -11.15
N GLN A 82 -4.89 -5.23 -10.36
CA GLN A 82 -4.22 -5.97 -9.30
C GLN A 82 -2.98 -6.75 -9.77
N SER A 83 -3.09 -7.49 -10.86
CA SER A 83 -1.97 -8.31 -11.34
C SER A 83 -0.75 -7.47 -11.69
N LYS A 84 -0.96 -6.37 -12.39
CA LYS A 84 0.12 -5.46 -12.79
C LYS A 84 0.72 -4.76 -11.57
N ASP A 85 -0.13 -4.40 -10.62
CA ASP A 85 0.31 -3.70 -9.42
C ASP A 85 1.17 -4.62 -8.54
N ILE A 86 0.81 -5.89 -8.44
CA ILE A 86 1.60 -6.87 -7.71
C ILE A 86 2.97 -7.06 -8.37
N GLU A 87 3.00 -7.19 -9.71
CA GLU A 87 4.26 -7.28 -10.44
C GLU A 87 5.15 -6.07 -10.18
N ARG A 88 4.56 -4.88 -10.22
CA ARG A 88 5.30 -3.65 -9.98
C ARG A 88 5.85 -3.61 -8.54
N ALA A 89 5.03 -4.01 -7.57
CA ALA A 89 5.45 -4.05 -6.18
C ALA A 89 6.62 -5.01 -5.96
N LEU A 90 6.55 -6.20 -6.57
CA LEU A 90 7.64 -7.17 -6.49
C LEU A 90 8.94 -6.62 -7.07
N LYS A 91 8.83 -5.91 -8.18
CA LYS A 91 10.00 -5.30 -8.82
C LYS A 91 10.60 -4.20 -7.93
N MET A 92 9.78 -3.37 -7.33
CA MET A 92 10.25 -2.34 -6.41
C MET A 92 10.94 -2.96 -5.20
N LEU A 93 10.37 -4.04 -4.68
CA LEU A 93 10.95 -4.75 -3.55
C LEU A 93 12.31 -5.32 -3.91
N GLU A 94 12.45 -5.91 -5.10
CA GLU A 94 13.71 -6.42 -5.61
C GLU A 94 14.76 -5.30 -5.71
N GLU A 95 14.37 -4.14 -6.18
CA GLU A 95 15.26 -2.99 -6.28
C GLU A 95 15.72 -2.49 -4.90
N MET A 96 14.86 -2.58 -3.89
CA MET A 96 15.20 -2.19 -2.53
C MET A 96 16.23 -3.11 -1.89
N GLU A 97 16.30 -4.36 -2.31
CA GLU A 97 17.21 -5.35 -1.77
C GLU A 97 18.62 -5.29 -2.36
N LYS A 98 18.85 -4.44 -3.35
CA LYS A 98 20.16 -4.30 -3.99
C LYS A 98 21.08 -3.35 -3.25
#